data_bc6da442cd2ed2051e02d724c85588fc
#
_entry.id   bc6da442cd2ed2051e02d724c85588fc
#
_cell.length_a   1.000
_cell.length_b   1.000
_cell.length_c   1.000
_cell.angle_alpha   90.00
_cell.angle_beta   90.00
_cell.angle_gamma   90.00
#
_symmetry.space_group_name_H-M   'P 1'
#
loop_
_entity.id
_entity.type
_entity.pdbx_description
1 polymer ?
#
loop_
_entity_poly.entity_id
_entity_poly.type
_entity_poly.pdbx_seq_one_letter_code
_entity_poly.pdbx_strand_id
1 'polypeptide(L)'
;MRRRTLHILAVASWLFIALLYAGTAEAASPEIRATVAMQKSGSEATLLGMFFHDPQLGWAVGSGGTILKTTDGGRKWKKVSSGTTSLLTAVYFQDARRGWVVGANGTVRTSRDGGETWSVVFVSTQAPLYGIAFVTPQKGWLVGGNGTILQTTDGGENWTDQASGTSAALHSIVLTNQQHGAIVGALGTILTTSDGGASWTPQVSQSSATFFDVAFADEVNGWAVGNAGALFQTTDGGTHWIDRTLPCGRTCNKLTDLIRVRFTDAQQGWIVGEHGQILRTTDAGFNWVEEASPVKRSLMALSFPHTTVGWAAGEGGTIISISPGRR
;
A
#
# COMPACT_ATOMS: atom_id res chain seq x y z
N MET A 1 -30.16 -92.87 3.39
CA MET A 1 -30.76 -91.66 4.00
C MET A 1 -29.96 -90.45 3.60
N ARG A 2 -30.39 -89.69 2.62
CA ARG A 2 -29.72 -88.46 2.15
C ARG A 2 -30.77 -87.37 2.15
N ARG A 3 -30.57 -86.39 3.01
CA ARG A 3 -31.34 -85.12 3.01
C ARG A 3 -30.71 -84.15 2.04
N ARG A 4 -31.51 -83.70 1.08
CA ARG A 4 -31.16 -82.65 0.13
C ARG A 4 -31.58 -81.32 0.73
N THR A 5 -30.64 -80.42 0.86
CA THR A 5 -30.87 -79.05 1.30
C THR A 5 -31.11 -78.19 0.03
N LEU A 6 -32.22 -77.49 0.02
CA LEU A 6 -32.63 -76.58 -1.04
C LEU A 6 -32.01 -75.23 -0.81
N HIS A 7 -31.21 -74.69 -1.72
CA HIS A 7 -30.74 -73.37 -1.72
C HIS A 7 -31.74 -72.45 -2.45
N ILE A 8 -32.31 -71.48 -1.66
CA ILE A 8 -33.12 -70.38 -2.17
C ILE A 8 -32.19 -69.25 -2.53
N LEU A 9 -32.07 -68.89 -3.82
CA LEU A 9 -31.39 -67.69 -4.30
C LEU A 9 -32.35 -66.50 -4.14
N ALA A 10 -32.03 -65.56 -3.22
CA ALA A 10 -32.69 -64.28 -3.15
C ALA A 10 -31.97 -63.28 -4.09
N VAL A 11 -32.63 -62.87 -5.15
CA VAL A 11 -32.18 -61.81 -6.05
C VAL A 11 -32.60 -60.47 -5.43
N ALA A 12 -31.64 -59.73 -4.83
CA ALA A 12 -31.88 -58.38 -4.36
C ALA A 12 -31.78 -57.39 -5.54
N SER A 13 -32.90 -56.84 -5.95
CA SER A 13 -32.97 -55.72 -6.91
C SER A 13 -32.50 -54.46 -6.25
N TRP A 14 -31.35 -53.93 -6.68
CA TRP A 14 -30.89 -52.61 -6.34
C TRP A 14 -31.58 -51.58 -7.25
N LEU A 15 -32.59 -50.90 -6.74
CA LEU A 15 -33.12 -49.67 -7.33
C LEU A 15 -32.10 -48.54 -7.11
N PHE A 16 -31.39 -48.13 -8.14
CA PHE A 16 -30.63 -46.90 -8.17
C PHE A 16 -31.61 -45.71 -8.27
N ILE A 17 -31.86 -45.02 -7.15
CA ILE A 17 -32.50 -43.72 -7.17
C ILE A 17 -31.39 -42.72 -7.50
N ALA A 18 -31.29 -42.32 -8.77
CA ALA A 18 -30.49 -41.15 -9.16
C ALA A 18 -31.20 -39.89 -8.68
N LEU A 19 -30.79 -39.34 -7.52
CA LEU A 19 -31.14 -37.99 -7.15
C LEU A 19 -30.42 -37.04 -8.13
N LEU A 20 -31.18 -36.46 -9.04
CA LEU A 20 -30.79 -35.30 -9.84
C LEU A 20 -30.66 -34.13 -8.86
N TYR A 21 -29.43 -33.87 -8.37
CA TYR A 21 -29.08 -32.60 -7.84
C TYR A 21 -29.09 -31.58 -9.00
N ALA A 22 -30.23 -30.96 -9.23
CA ALA A 22 -30.28 -29.71 -9.95
C ALA A 22 -29.58 -28.67 -9.07
N GLY A 23 -28.25 -28.56 -9.25
CA GLY A 23 -27.51 -27.43 -8.69
C GLY A 23 -28.12 -26.17 -9.29
N THR A 24 -28.90 -25.45 -8.52
CA THR A 24 -29.21 -24.06 -8.82
C THR A 24 -27.86 -23.37 -8.87
N ALA A 25 -27.41 -23.01 -10.07
CA ALA A 25 -26.31 -22.08 -10.22
C ALA A 25 -26.76 -20.83 -9.47
N GLU A 26 -26.22 -20.64 -8.28
CA GLU A 26 -26.37 -19.40 -7.53
C GLU A 26 -25.81 -18.34 -8.45
N ALA A 27 -26.69 -17.50 -8.98
CA ALA A 27 -26.27 -16.40 -9.84
C ALA A 27 -25.29 -15.58 -9.02
N ALA A 28 -24.00 -15.60 -9.43
CA ALA A 28 -22.97 -14.80 -8.78
C ALA A 28 -23.51 -13.39 -8.67
N SER A 29 -23.61 -12.89 -7.45
CA SER A 29 -24.02 -11.51 -7.20
C SER A 29 -23.20 -10.61 -8.12
N PRO A 30 -23.79 -9.62 -8.82
CA PRO A 30 -23.05 -8.78 -9.74
C PRO A 30 -21.84 -8.21 -9.00
N GLU A 31 -20.66 -8.53 -9.49
CA GLU A 31 -19.39 -8.07 -8.91
C GLU A 31 -19.41 -6.55 -8.95
N ILE A 32 -19.47 -5.92 -7.78
CA ILE A 32 -19.55 -4.47 -7.66
C ILE A 32 -18.16 -3.92 -7.98
N ARG A 33 -17.97 -3.51 -9.22
CA ARG A 33 -16.69 -2.96 -9.71
C ARG A 33 -16.50 -1.52 -9.25
N ALA A 34 -15.24 -1.16 -9.04
CA ALA A 34 -14.88 0.22 -8.75
C ALA A 34 -15.07 1.10 -10.00
N THR A 35 -15.42 2.36 -9.76
CA THR A 35 -15.35 3.39 -10.80
C THR A 35 -14.00 4.10 -10.70
N VAL A 36 -13.21 4.05 -11.77
CA VAL A 36 -11.90 4.69 -11.87
C VAL A 36 -11.97 5.77 -12.93
N ALA A 37 -11.61 7.02 -12.59
CA ALA A 37 -11.71 8.15 -13.48
C ALA A 37 -10.43 8.99 -13.51
N MET A 38 -10.04 9.43 -14.72
CA MET A 38 -8.90 10.34 -14.92
C MET A 38 -9.18 11.73 -14.36
N GLN A 39 -8.15 12.34 -13.77
CA GLN A 39 -8.14 13.74 -13.35
C GLN A 39 -7.03 14.52 -14.07
N LYS A 40 -7.28 15.82 -14.32
CA LYS A 40 -6.29 16.70 -14.94
C LYS A 40 -5.37 17.30 -13.87
N SER A 41 -4.16 16.80 -13.76
CA SER A 41 -3.16 17.31 -12.82
C SER A 41 -2.58 18.68 -13.23
N GLY A 42 -2.56 18.98 -14.52
CA GLY A 42 -1.86 20.16 -15.06
C GLY A 42 -0.33 20.06 -14.98
N SER A 43 0.22 18.84 -14.80
CA SER A 43 1.66 18.57 -14.68
C SER A 43 2.03 17.36 -15.53
N GLU A 44 3.28 17.32 -15.99
CA GLU A 44 3.88 16.13 -16.61
C GLU A 44 4.93 15.46 -15.71
N ALA A 45 5.09 15.96 -14.48
CA ALA A 45 6.02 15.38 -13.51
C ALA A 45 5.60 13.97 -13.13
N THR A 46 6.55 13.07 -12.93
CA THR A 46 6.27 11.79 -12.28
C THR A 46 5.94 12.03 -10.81
N LEU A 47 4.74 11.65 -10.39
CA LEU A 47 4.22 11.84 -9.04
C LEU A 47 4.47 10.57 -8.22
N LEU A 48 5.26 10.67 -7.16
CA LEU A 48 5.74 9.53 -6.35
C LEU A 48 5.06 9.41 -5.00
N GLY A 49 4.56 10.54 -4.48
CA GLY A 49 3.86 10.60 -3.20
C GLY A 49 2.52 11.30 -3.35
N MET A 50 1.54 10.83 -2.61
CA MET A 50 0.20 11.41 -2.53
C MET A 50 -0.37 11.24 -1.14
N PHE A 51 -1.04 12.28 -0.65
CA PHE A 51 -1.74 12.26 0.62
C PHE A 51 -3.02 13.08 0.51
N PHE A 52 -4.13 12.49 0.90
CA PHE A 52 -5.39 13.19 1.10
C PHE A 52 -5.71 13.20 2.60
N HIS A 53 -5.95 14.38 3.13
CA HIS A 53 -6.36 14.58 4.51
C HIS A 53 -7.85 14.21 4.71
N ASP A 54 -8.65 14.60 3.73
CA ASP A 54 -10.08 14.30 3.62
C ASP A 54 -10.47 14.19 2.14
N PRO A 55 -11.74 13.89 1.78
CA PRO A 55 -12.15 13.75 0.38
C PRO A 55 -12.02 15.01 -0.49
N GLN A 56 -11.69 16.17 0.07
CA GLN A 56 -11.53 17.43 -0.66
C GLN A 56 -10.10 17.93 -0.70
N LEU A 57 -9.35 17.78 0.42
CA LEU A 57 -8.02 18.36 0.61
C LEU A 57 -6.94 17.31 0.40
N GLY A 58 -6.09 17.51 -0.60
CA GLY A 58 -5.01 16.58 -0.92
C GLY A 58 -3.79 17.22 -1.57
N TRP A 59 -2.69 16.47 -1.57
CA TRP A 59 -1.41 16.85 -2.16
C TRP A 59 -0.80 15.68 -2.93
N ALA A 60 -0.09 16.01 -4.02
CA ALA A 60 0.75 15.07 -4.75
C ALA A 60 2.12 15.68 -4.98
N VAL A 61 3.17 14.88 -4.84
CA VAL A 61 4.57 15.33 -4.95
C VAL A 61 5.37 14.44 -5.89
N GLY A 62 6.43 15.00 -6.48
CA GLY A 62 7.20 14.23 -7.46
C GLY A 62 8.45 14.91 -7.99
N SER A 63 8.79 14.54 -9.22
CA SER A 63 10.01 14.97 -9.91
C SER A 63 10.09 16.50 -10.06
N GLY A 64 11.33 17.02 -10.06
CA GLY A 64 11.61 18.44 -10.21
C GLY A 64 11.05 19.30 -9.07
N GLY A 65 10.93 18.74 -7.86
CA GLY A 65 10.37 19.43 -6.68
C GLY A 65 8.90 19.76 -6.82
N THR A 66 8.17 19.03 -7.66
CA THR A 66 6.74 19.29 -7.90
C THR A 66 5.93 19.03 -6.66
N ILE A 67 5.09 20.01 -6.29
CA ILE A 67 3.98 19.87 -5.33
C ILE A 67 2.71 20.35 -6.03
N LEU A 68 1.69 19.51 -6.03
CA LEU A 68 0.34 19.83 -6.46
C LEU A 68 -0.58 19.77 -5.25
N LYS A 69 -1.49 20.73 -5.12
CA LYS A 69 -2.50 20.79 -4.05
C LYS A 69 -3.89 20.87 -4.67
N THR A 70 -4.84 20.15 -4.09
CA THR A 70 -6.28 20.28 -4.38
C THR A 70 -7.06 20.59 -3.12
N THR A 71 -8.16 21.31 -3.26
CA THR A 71 -9.15 21.59 -2.20
C THR A 71 -10.57 21.24 -2.63
N ASP A 72 -10.71 20.50 -3.73
CA ASP A 72 -11.99 20.12 -4.34
C ASP A 72 -12.03 18.65 -4.79
N GLY A 73 -11.24 17.78 -4.12
CA GLY A 73 -11.20 16.34 -4.40
C GLY A 73 -10.53 16.01 -5.73
N GLY A 74 -9.56 16.85 -6.15
CA GLY A 74 -8.79 16.61 -7.37
C GLY A 74 -9.47 17.07 -8.65
N ARG A 75 -10.61 17.78 -8.60
CA ARG A 75 -11.21 18.41 -9.78
C ARG A 75 -10.30 19.48 -10.38
N LYS A 76 -9.55 20.17 -9.49
CA LYS A 76 -8.49 21.11 -9.86
C LYS A 76 -7.26 20.87 -9.00
N TRP A 77 -6.09 20.93 -9.63
CA TRP A 77 -4.80 20.84 -8.97
C TRP A 77 -4.03 22.15 -9.20
N LYS A 78 -3.56 22.75 -8.13
CA LYS A 78 -2.74 23.96 -8.12
C LYS A 78 -1.29 23.58 -7.86
N LYS A 79 -0.36 24.00 -8.71
CA LYS A 79 1.07 23.87 -8.45
C LYS A 79 1.49 24.85 -7.35
N VAL A 80 2.22 24.35 -6.35
CA VAL A 80 2.77 25.11 -5.24
C VAL A 80 4.30 25.05 -5.31
N SER A 81 4.98 26.15 -4.97
CA SER A 81 6.44 26.17 -4.90
C SER A 81 6.92 25.37 -3.69
N SER A 82 7.72 24.35 -3.95
CA SER A 82 8.41 23.60 -2.89
C SER A 82 9.69 24.27 -2.38
N GLY A 83 10.24 25.23 -3.15
CA GLY A 83 11.54 25.84 -2.91
C GLY A 83 12.72 24.91 -3.17
N THR A 84 12.53 23.80 -3.91
CA THR A 84 13.57 22.84 -4.30
C THR A 84 13.30 22.30 -5.69
N THR A 85 14.35 21.78 -6.34
CA THR A 85 14.26 20.98 -7.56
C THR A 85 14.51 19.49 -7.31
N SER A 86 14.81 19.11 -6.06
CA SER A 86 15.01 17.70 -5.68
C SER A 86 13.76 16.88 -5.94
N LEU A 87 13.96 15.61 -6.29
CA LEU A 87 12.88 14.63 -6.37
C LEU A 87 12.20 14.52 -5.00
N LEU A 88 10.89 14.74 -4.94
CA LEU A 88 10.08 14.53 -3.75
C LEU A 88 9.40 13.15 -3.84
N THR A 89 9.54 12.33 -2.80
CA THR A 89 9.16 10.92 -2.79
C THR A 89 7.93 10.64 -1.94
N ALA A 90 7.74 11.41 -0.86
CA ALA A 90 6.60 11.26 0.02
C ALA A 90 6.09 12.61 0.54
N VAL A 91 4.81 12.67 0.83
CA VAL A 91 4.10 13.77 1.47
C VAL A 91 3.20 13.21 2.57
N TYR A 92 3.17 13.90 3.70
CA TYR A 92 2.33 13.57 4.84
C TYR A 92 1.79 14.84 5.48
N PHE A 93 0.54 14.83 5.87
CA PHE A 93 -0.09 15.90 6.66
C PHE A 93 -0.69 15.32 7.94
N GLN A 94 -0.34 15.93 9.06
CA GLN A 94 -0.84 15.57 10.37
C GLN A 94 -2.25 16.10 10.60
N ASP A 95 -2.50 17.27 10.06
CA ASP A 95 -3.78 17.97 10.04
C ASP A 95 -3.89 18.79 8.75
N ALA A 96 -4.96 19.58 8.58
CA ALA A 96 -5.17 20.40 7.39
C ALA A 96 -4.11 21.50 7.19
N ARG A 97 -3.25 21.79 8.17
CA ARG A 97 -2.26 22.86 8.15
C ARG A 97 -0.82 22.40 8.20
N ARG A 98 -0.51 21.39 9.03
CA ARG A 98 0.86 20.96 9.29
C ARG A 98 1.22 19.72 8.47
N GLY A 99 2.24 19.84 7.63
CA GLY A 99 2.67 18.75 6.76
C GLY A 99 4.15 18.77 6.44
N TRP A 100 4.64 17.67 5.89
CA TRP A 100 6.02 17.47 5.46
C TRP A 100 6.07 16.85 4.08
N VAL A 101 7.12 17.21 3.33
CA VAL A 101 7.54 16.51 2.13
C VAL A 101 9.00 16.10 2.31
N VAL A 102 9.30 14.90 1.85
CA VAL A 102 10.66 14.33 1.90
C VAL A 102 11.09 13.87 0.52
N GLY A 103 12.41 13.69 0.32
CA GLY A 103 12.90 13.31 -0.98
C GLY A 103 14.40 13.09 -1.07
N ALA A 104 14.90 13.20 -2.30
CA ALA A 104 16.31 13.02 -2.64
C ALA A 104 17.22 14.02 -1.89
N ASN A 105 18.49 13.65 -1.72
CA ASN A 105 19.54 14.47 -1.11
C ASN A 105 19.17 14.93 0.31
N GLY A 106 18.55 14.06 1.13
CA GLY A 106 18.14 14.39 2.48
C GLY A 106 17.10 15.52 2.55
N THR A 107 16.37 15.74 1.47
CA THR A 107 15.36 16.81 1.43
C THR A 107 14.25 16.55 2.43
N VAL A 108 14.08 17.48 3.36
CA VAL A 108 12.91 17.56 4.26
C VAL A 108 12.41 19.00 4.26
N ARG A 109 11.11 19.17 4.02
CA ARG A 109 10.45 20.47 4.14
C ARG A 109 9.18 20.35 4.91
N THR A 110 8.82 21.41 5.66
CA THR A 110 7.60 21.47 6.46
C THR A 110 6.73 22.64 6.03
N SER A 111 5.43 22.45 6.12
CA SER A 111 4.41 23.49 5.97
C SER A 111 3.60 23.61 7.25
N ARG A 112 3.13 24.83 7.55
CA ARG A 112 2.24 25.15 8.69
C ARG A 112 0.97 25.89 8.25
N ASP A 113 0.78 26.03 6.94
CA ASP A 113 -0.32 26.76 6.28
C ASP A 113 -1.08 25.91 5.26
N GLY A 114 -1.04 24.57 5.44
CA GLY A 114 -1.75 23.64 4.57
C GLY A 114 -1.05 23.44 3.23
N GLY A 115 0.27 23.63 3.17
CA GLY A 115 1.07 23.42 1.99
C GLY A 115 1.06 24.59 1.01
N GLU A 116 0.68 25.80 1.43
CA GLU A 116 0.85 27.01 0.59
C GLU A 116 2.31 27.46 0.55
N THR A 117 3.02 27.34 1.70
CA THR A 117 4.47 27.59 1.78
C THR A 117 5.21 26.44 2.45
N TRP A 118 6.49 26.28 2.11
CA TRP A 118 7.35 25.19 2.57
C TRP A 118 8.71 25.72 3.05
N SER A 119 9.08 25.38 4.27
CA SER A 119 10.35 25.75 4.92
C SER A 119 11.29 24.55 4.97
N VAL A 120 12.60 24.80 4.92
CA VAL A 120 13.62 23.75 5.04
C VAL A 120 13.68 23.25 6.48
N VAL A 121 13.75 21.92 6.63
CA VAL A 121 14.16 21.26 7.88
C VAL A 121 15.50 20.59 7.61
N PHE A 122 16.50 20.89 8.43
CA PHE A 122 17.83 20.28 8.31
C PHE A 122 17.86 18.94 9.00
N VAL A 123 18.45 17.96 8.32
CA VAL A 123 18.65 16.60 8.82
C VAL A 123 20.13 16.21 8.65
N SER A 124 20.58 15.22 9.41
CA SER A 124 21.96 14.74 9.44
C SER A 124 22.41 13.98 8.18
N THR A 125 21.46 13.56 7.32
CA THR A 125 21.74 12.69 6.17
C THR A 125 21.60 13.42 4.83
N GLN A 126 22.37 12.97 3.83
CA GLN A 126 22.15 13.27 2.41
C GLN A 126 21.53 12.07 1.65
N ALA A 127 21.27 10.94 2.35
CA ALA A 127 20.59 9.81 1.73
C ALA A 127 19.17 10.21 1.28
N PRO A 128 18.66 9.64 0.19
CA PRO A 128 17.29 9.87 -0.22
C PRO A 128 16.33 9.32 0.84
N LEU A 129 15.30 10.09 1.17
CA LEU A 129 14.25 9.70 2.11
C LEU A 129 13.04 9.25 1.31
N TYR A 130 12.41 8.13 1.68
CA TYR A 130 11.35 7.49 0.91
C TYR A 130 10.02 7.40 1.67
N GLY A 131 10.06 7.31 2.99
CA GLY A 131 8.87 7.16 3.83
C GLY A 131 8.85 8.11 5.02
N ILE A 132 7.65 8.46 5.44
CA ILE A 132 7.37 9.30 6.61
C ILE A 132 6.13 8.78 7.31
N ALA A 133 6.19 8.64 8.63
CA ALA A 133 5.04 8.29 9.46
C ALA A 133 5.11 8.96 10.83
N PHE A 134 3.95 9.32 11.36
CA PHE A 134 3.78 9.82 12.72
C PHE A 134 2.78 8.93 13.47
N VAL A 135 3.08 8.60 14.71
CA VAL A 135 2.18 7.86 15.61
C VAL A 135 1.48 8.77 16.60
N THR A 136 2.08 9.91 16.91
CA THR A 136 1.48 11.02 17.67
C THR A 136 1.84 12.35 17.00
N PRO A 137 1.23 13.47 17.37
CA PRO A 137 1.63 14.77 16.87
C PRO A 137 3.11 15.14 17.11
N GLN A 138 3.76 14.54 18.07
CA GLN A 138 5.14 14.81 18.44
C GLN A 138 6.10 13.74 17.93
N LYS A 139 5.67 12.46 17.84
CA LYS A 139 6.55 11.33 17.58
C LYS A 139 6.37 10.78 16.18
N GLY A 140 7.44 10.77 15.38
CA GLY A 140 7.43 10.30 14.00
C GLY A 140 8.79 9.86 13.50
N TRP A 141 8.81 9.27 12.30
CA TRP A 141 10.01 8.73 11.66
C TRP A 141 10.06 9.07 10.18
N LEU A 142 11.30 9.18 9.69
CA LEU A 142 11.65 9.16 8.27
C LEU A 142 12.50 7.93 8.01
N VAL A 143 12.28 7.29 6.87
CA VAL A 143 13.10 6.15 6.42
C VAL A 143 13.63 6.39 5.02
N GLY A 144 14.80 5.81 4.69
CA GLY A 144 15.45 6.12 3.43
C GLY A 144 16.58 5.20 3.03
N GLY A 145 17.39 5.67 2.08
CA GLY A 145 18.56 4.98 1.55
C GLY A 145 19.61 4.71 2.63
N ASN A 146 20.48 3.73 2.36
CA ASN A 146 21.58 3.34 3.26
C ASN A 146 21.12 2.97 4.69
N GLY A 147 19.93 2.37 4.81
CA GLY A 147 19.37 2.00 6.11
C GLY A 147 18.98 3.18 7.00
N THR A 148 18.82 4.38 6.44
CA THR A 148 18.50 5.58 7.21
C THR A 148 17.17 5.43 7.94
N ILE A 149 17.18 5.65 9.25
CA ILE A 149 16.01 5.94 10.08
C ILE A 149 16.30 7.21 10.86
N LEU A 150 15.43 8.20 10.75
CA LEU A 150 15.46 9.41 11.58
C LEU A 150 14.20 9.45 12.43
N GLN A 151 14.32 9.83 13.69
CA GLN A 151 13.20 9.95 14.62
C GLN A 151 13.04 11.41 15.06
N THR A 152 11.80 11.83 15.21
CA THR A 152 11.44 13.08 15.91
C THR A 152 10.59 12.78 17.16
N THR A 153 10.73 13.61 18.18
CA THR A 153 9.89 13.63 19.40
C THR A 153 9.30 15.01 19.68
N ASP A 154 9.53 15.96 18.78
CA ASP A 154 9.07 17.35 18.87
C ASP A 154 8.19 17.78 17.69
N GLY A 155 7.62 16.78 17.00
CA GLY A 155 6.72 16.99 15.87
C GLY A 155 7.45 17.45 14.61
N GLY A 156 8.67 16.94 14.36
CA GLY A 156 9.42 17.18 13.14
C GLY A 156 10.14 18.51 13.06
N GLU A 157 10.35 19.17 14.18
CA GLU A 157 11.24 20.34 14.26
C GLU A 157 12.69 19.89 14.18
N ASN A 158 13.04 18.83 14.93
CA ASN A 158 14.34 18.20 14.93
C ASN A 158 14.23 16.70 14.66
N TRP A 159 15.23 16.17 13.97
CA TRP A 159 15.32 14.75 13.60
C TRP A 159 16.68 14.21 14.03
N THR A 160 16.68 13.05 14.69
CA THR A 160 17.87 12.37 15.19
C THR A 160 18.02 11.01 14.56
N ASP A 161 19.26 10.60 14.28
CA ASP A 161 19.58 9.28 13.70
C ASP A 161 19.23 8.17 14.67
N GLN A 162 18.67 7.08 14.10
CA GLN A 162 18.37 5.84 14.80
C GLN A 162 18.95 4.65 14.05
N ALA A 163 19.52 3.69 14.78
CA ALA A 163 20.12 2.50 14.18
C ALA A 163 19.04 1.58 13.57
N SER A 164 19.19 1.24 12.30
CA SER A 164 18.34 0.26 11.62
C SER A 164 18.91 -1.18 11.63
N GLY A 165 20.21 -1.32 11.91
CA GLY A 165 20.90 -2.60 11.81
C GLY A 165 21.15 -3.10 10.38
N THR A 166 20.89 -2.28 9.35
CA THR A 166 21.06 -2.64 7.93
C THR A 166 21.60 -1.46 7.11
N SER A 167 22.23 -1.77 5.97
CA SER A 167 22.55 -0.78 4.94
C SER A 167 21.58 -0.79 3.75
N ALA A 168 20.57 -1.68 3.76
CA ALA A 168 19.58 -1.75 2.71
C ALA A 168 18.70 -0.47 2.69
N ALA A 169 18.25 -0.06 1.50
CA ALA A 169 17.30 1.03 1.40
C ALA A 169 15.96 0.65 2.03
N LEU A 170 15.43 1.53 2.87
CA LEU A 170 14.16 1.40 3.57
C LEU A 170 13.11 2.26 2.86
N HIS A 171 12.09 1.63 2.25
CA HIS A 171 11.19 2.31 1.32
C HIS A 171 9.88 2.80 1.95
N SER A 172 9.35 2.05 2.91
CA SER A 172 8.08 2.39 3.56
C SER A 172 8.12 2.08 5.05
N ILE A 173 7.37 2.87 5.81
CA ILE A 173 7.15 2.71 7.25
C ILE A 173 5.69 2.89 7.57
N VAL A 174 5.17 2.03 8.44
CA VAL A 174 3.81 2.11 8.98
C VAL A 174 3.83 1.85 10.49
N LEU A 175 3.04 2.61 11.24
CA LEU A 175 2.74 2.36 12.65
C LEU A 175 1.30 1.85 12.74
N THR A 176 1.09 0.70 13.36
CA THR A 176 -0.25 0.13 13.58
C THR A 176 -0.90 0.69 14.84
N ASN A 177 -0.08 1.01 15.82
CA ASN A 177 -0.46 1.69 17.06
C ASN A 177 0.78 2.37 17.69
N GLN A 178 0.65 2.86 18.94
CA GLN A 178 1.75 3.55 19.63
C GLN A 178 2.94 2.66 19.98
N GLN A 179 2.80 1.33 19.94
CA GLN A 179 3.85 0.37 20.29
C GLN A 179 4.39 -0.37 19.07
N HIS A 180 3.54 -0.66 18.07
CA HIS A 180 3.87 -1.55 16.97
C HIS A 180 3.95 -0.82 15.63
N GLY A 181 4.85 -1.31 14.78
CA GLY A 181 5.03 -0.83 13.43
C GLY A 181 5.98 -1.69 12.63
N ALA A 182 6.03 -1.44 11.32
CA ALA A 182 6.91 -2.13 10.40
C ALA A 182 7.57 -1.17 9.41
N ILE A 183 8.79 -1.52 9.00
CA ILE A 183 9.54 -0.88 7.91
C ILE A 183 9.87 -1.97 6.91
N VAL A 184 9.73 -1.67 5.62
CA VAL A 184 10.12 -2.59 4.55
C VAL A 184 11.07 -1.91 3.56
N GLY A 185 11.88 -2.73 2.88
CA GLY A 185 12.90 -2.19 1.98
C GLY A 185 13.51 -3.19 1.01
N ALA A 186 14.67 -2.84 0.51
CA ALA A 186 15.42 -3.63 -0.45
C ALA A 186 15.94 -4.93 0.18
N LEU A 187 16.29 -5.92 -0.68
CA LEU A 187 16.91 -7.18 -0.29
C LEU A 187 16.10 -7.97 0.75
N GLY A 188 14.76 -7.95 0.62
CA GLY A 188 13.88 -8.64 1.55
C GLY A 188 13.83 -8.04 2.95
N THR A 189 14.32 -6.82 3.13
CA THR A 189 14.39 -6.19 4.45
C THR A 189 12.99 -5.93 5.00
N ILE A 190 12.75 -6.46 6.21
CA ILE A 190 11.61 -6.15 7.06
C ILE A 190 12.13 -5.89 8.47
N LEU A 191 11.79 -4.76 9.04
CA LEU A 191 12.06 -4.41 10.44
C LEU A 191 10.74 -4.18 11.15
N THR A 192 10.64 -4.62 12.41
CA THR A 192 9.46 -4.37 13.25
C THR A 192 9.84 -3.72 14.56
N THR A 193 8.90 -3.02 15.16
CA THR A 193 9.01 -2.50 16.52
C THR A 193 7.85 -3.00 17.37
N SER A 194 8.11 -3.22 18.67
CA SER A 194 7.12 -3.50 19.71
C SER A 194 7.28 -2.57 20.92
N ASP A 195 8.16 -1.58 20.81
CA ASP A 195 8.49 -0.59 21.85
C ASP A 195 8.21 0.86 21.40
N GLY A 196 7.30 0.99 20.42
CA GLY A 196 6.92 2.28 19.87
C GLY A 196 8.04 2.93 19.06
N GLY A 197 8.86 2.15 18.35
CA GLY A 197 9.94 2.63 17.53
C GLY A 197 11.15 3.13 18.31
N ALA A 198 11.32 2.74 19.57
CA ALA A 198 12.57 2.99 20.29
C ALA A 198 13.69 2.09 19.76
N SER A 199 13.33 0.88 19.29
CA SER A 199 14.21 0.00 18.54
C SER A 199 13.50 -0.68 17.38
N TRP A 200 14.28 -1.14 16.39
CA TRP A 200 13.81 -1.85 15.20
C TRP A 200 14.51 -3.20 15.07
N THR A 201 13.73 -4.27 15.02
CA THR A 201 14.23 -5.65 15.00
C THR A 201 14.05 -6.26 13.60
N PRO A 202 15.11 -6.79 12.97
CA PRO A 202 15.00 -7.46 11.68
C PRO A 202 14.15 -8.73 11.77
N GLN A 203 13.27 -8.92 10.78
CA GLN A 203 12.46 -10.10 10.58
C GLN A 203 12.94 -10.90 9.37
N VAL A 204 12.76 -12.22 9.39
CA VAL A 204 13.17 -13.10 8.30
C VAL A 204 12.04 -13.19 7.29
N SER A 205 12.21 -12.58 6.12
CA SER A 205 11.24 -12.67 5.01
C SER A 205 11.44 -13.89 4.12
N GLN A 206 12.61 -14.54 4.18
CA GLN A 206 13.07 -15.59 3.24
C GLN A 206 13.01 -15.13 1.76
N SER A 207 13.06 -13.84 1.52
CA SER A 207 12.98 -13.22 0.20
C SER A 207 14.18 -12.33 -0.08
N SER A 208 14.55 -12.20 -1.35
CA SER A 208 15.47 -11.17 -1.84
C SER A 208 14.75 -10.03 -2.57
N ALA A 209 13.42 -10.05 -2.58
CA ALA A 209 12.62 -9.01 -3.24
C ALA A 209 12.88 -7.63 -2.63
N THR A 210 12.72 -6.60 -3.45
CA THR A 210 12.64 -5.23 -2.95
C THR A 210 11.17 -4.94 -2.62
N PHE A 211 10.87 -4.78 -1.33
CA PHE A 211 9.55 -4.33 -0.90
C PHE A 211 9.46 -2.80 -1.02
N PHE A 212 8.44 -2.31 -1.71
CA PHE A 212 8.22 -0.88 -1.94
C PHE A 212 7.25 -0.27 -0.95
N ASP A 213 6.29 -1.06 -0.43
CA ASP A 213 5.29 -0.55 0.48
C ASP A 213 4.77 -1.62 1.44
N VAL A 214 4.27 -1.17 2.60
CA VAL A 214 3.64 -2.01 3.61
C VAL A 214 2.41 -1.31 4.18
N ALA A 215 1.33 -2.06 4.35
CA ALA A 215 0.12 -1.59 4.99
C ALA A 215 -0.52 -2.68 5.85
N PHE A 216 -1.21 -2.27 6.89
CA PHE A 216 -1.96 -3.15 7.76
C PHE A 216 -3.46 -2.84 7.64
N ALA A 217 -4.26 -3.90 7.61
CA ALA A 217 -5.72 -3.82 7.63
C ALA A 217 -6.24 -3.65 9.08
N ASP A 218 -5.49 -4.19 10.04
CA ASP A 218 -5.67 -4.08 11.48
C ASP A 218 -4.30 -4.23 12.19
N GLU A 219 -4.27 -4.41 13.51
CA GLU A 219 -3.01 -4.50 14.28
C GLU A 219 -2.16 -5.73 13.96
N VAL A 220 -2.74 -6.81 13.43
CA VAL A 220 -2.07 -8.09 13.20
C VAL A 220 -1.99 -8.48 11.73
N ASN A 221 -2.96 -8.08 10.91
CA ASN A 221 -3.05 -8.45 9.50
C ASN A 221 -2.45 -7.37 8.61
N GLY A 222 -1.35 -7.69 7.93
CA GLY A 222 -0.61 -6.75 7.08
C GLY A 222 -0.11 -7.37 5.78
N TRP A 223 0.23 -6.50 4.84
CA TRP A 223 0.69 -6.85 3.51
C TRP A 223 1.89 -5.99 3.11
N ALA A 224 2.91 -6.64 2.55
CA ALA A 224 4.05 -5.98 1.91
C ALA A 224 4.02 -6.30 0.42
N VAL A 225 4.25 -5.28 -0.42
CA VAL A 225 4.26 -5.39 -1.88
C VAL A 225 5.60 -4.93 -2.44
N GLY A 226 5.99 -5.50 -3.59
CA GLY A 226 7.30 -5.21 -4.13
C GLY A 226 7.51 -5.58 -5.59
N ASN A 227 8.79 -5.64 -5.97
CA ASN A 227 9.18 -5.92 -7.33
C ASN A 227 8.78 -7.33 -7.76
N ALA A 228 8.64 -7.49 -9.08
CA ALA A 228 8.29 -8.76 -9.72
C ALA A 228 7.02 -9.41 -9.14
N GLY A 229 6.04 -8.61 -8.72
CA GLY A 229 4.77 -9.07 -8.18
C GLY A 229 4.85 -9.58 -6.74
N ALA A 230 5.95 -9.32 -6.03
CA ALA A 230 6.10 -9.74 -4.65
C ALA A 230 4.92 -9.25 -3.79
N LEU A 231 4.28 -10.20 -3.11
CA LEU A 231 3.12 -10.00 -2.26
C LEU A 231 3.27 -10.88 -1.02
N PHE A 232 3.47 -10.28 0.13
CA PHE A 232 3.74 -10.98 1.39
C PHE A 232 2.70 -10.59 2.42
N GLN A 233 2.22 -11.58 3.18
CA GLN A 233 1.21 -11.42 4.22
C GLN A 233 1.78 -11.72 5.60
N THR A 234 1.41 -10.92 6.58
CA THR A 234 1.52 -11.25 8.00
C THR A 234 0.14 -11.35 8.63
N THR A 235 0.00 -12.21 9.64
CA THR A 235 -1.20 -12.36 10.48
C THR A 235 -0.87 -12.28 11.97
N ASP A 236 0.33 -11.83 12.30
CA ASP A 236 0.87 -11.75 13.67
C ASP A 236 1.64 -10.44 13.94
N GLY A 237 1.19 -9.35 13.31
CA GLY A 237 1.75 -8.00 13.51
C GLY A 237 3.14 -7.81 12.90
N GLY A 238 3.49 -8.62 11.90
CA GLY A 238 4.75 -8.49 11.17
C GLY A 238 5.90 -9.36 11.71
N THR A 239 5.63 -10.26 12.66
CA THR A 239 6.65 -11.17 13.21
C THR A 239 7.02 -12.26 12.20
N HIS A 240 6.02 -12.80 11.48
CA HIS A 240 6.23 -13.74 10.39
C HIS A 240 5.55 -13.25 9.12
N TRP A 241 6.21 -13.52 7.98
CA TRP A 241 5.72 -13.12 6.66
C TRP A 241 5.64 -14.33 5.75
N ILE A 242 4.50 -14.51 5.11
CA ILE A 242 4.20 -15.62 4.21
C ILE A 242 4.14 -15.08 2.78
N ASP A 243 4.86 -15.71 1.87
CA ASP A 243 4.80 -15.40 0.44
C ASP A 243 3.42 -15.76 -0.11
N ARG A 244 2.74 -14.74 -0.65
CA ARG A 244 1.45 -14.81 -1.33
C ARG A 244 1.55 -14.29 -2.77
N THR A 245 2.77 -14.18 -3.28
CA THR A 245 3.02 -13.72 -4.65
C THR A 245 2.09 -14.45 -5.61
N LEU A 246 1.30 -13.68 -6.33
CA LEU A 246 0.30 -14.25 -7.23
C LEU A 246 1.01 -15.05 -8.31
N PRO A 247 0.66 -16.36 -8.50
CA PRO A 247 1.25 -17.14 -9.56
C PRO A 247 0.92 -16.47 -10.90
N CYS A 248 1.95 -16.29 -11.72
CA CYS A 248 1.75 -15.79 -13.07
C CYS A 248 0.84 -16.74 -13.82
N GLY A 249 -0.42 -16.34 -14.04
CA GLY A 249 -1.39 -17.11 -14.83
C GLY A 249 -0.91 -17.26 -16.28
N ARG A 250 -1.55 -18.12 -17.06
CA ARG A 250 -1.18 -18.40 -18.48
C ARG A 250 -1.13 -17.15 -19.38
N THR A 251 -1.60 -16.01 -18.90
CA THR A 251 -1.71 -14.75 -19.64
C THR A 251 -0.70 -13.70 -19.21
N CYS A 252 0.03 -13.87 -18.11
CA CYS A 252 1.03 -12.89 -17.71
C CYS A 252 2.40 -13.22 -18.32
N ASN A 253 2.79 -12.42 -19.30
CA ASN A 253 4.12 -12.50 -19.90
C ASN A 253 5.23 -11.87 -19.05
N LYS A 254 4.89 -11.18 -17.96
CA LYS A 254 5.82 -10.48 -17.07
C LYS A 254 5.18 -10.24 -15.71
N LEU A 255 5.89 -10.58 -14.65
CA LEU A 255 5.55 -10.12 -13.30
C LEU A 255 5.80 -8.61 -13.24
N THR A 256 4.77 -7.84 -12.91
CA THR A 256 4.84 -6.38 -12.78
C THR A 256 5.10 -5.99 -11.34
N ASP A 257 5.77 -4.87 -11.14
CA ASP A 257 6.02 -4.34 -9.80
C ASP A 257 4.70 -3.87 -9.16
N LEU A 258 4.44 -4.33 -7.94
CA LEU A 258 3.39 -3.84 -7.07
C LEU A 258 3.96 -2.72 -6.21
N ILE A 259 3.49 -1.47 -6.36
CA ILE A 259 4.22 -0.30 -5.86
C ILE A 259 3.63 0.24 -4.55
N ARG A 260 2.30 0.25 -4.42
CA ARG A 260 1.62 0.73 -3.20
C ARG A 260 0.49 -0.17 -2.80
N VAL A 261 0.32 -0.34 -1.49
CA VAL A 261 -0.81 -1.06 -0.89
C VAL A 261 -1.46 -0.19 0.19
N ARG A 262 -2.78 -0.14 0.22
CA ARG A 262 -3.56 0.54 1.27
C ARG A 262 -4.80 -0.28 1.60
N PHE A 263 -5.11 -0.35 2.89
CA PHE A 263 -6.39 -0.86 3.36
C PHE A 263 -7.29 0.30 3.79
N THR A 264 -8.56 0.23 3.46
CA THR A 264 -9.58 1.21 3.84
C THR A 264 -10.37 0.76 5.06
N ASP A 265 -10.40 -0.53 5.30
CA ASP A 265 -10.94 -1.22 6.49
C ASP A 265 -10.31 -2.63 6.57
N ALA A 266 -10.73 -3.43 7.54
CA ALA A 266 -10.19 -4.78 7.77
C ALA A 266 -10.43 -5.75 6.60
N GLN A 267 -11.33 -5.46 5.66
CA GLN A 267 -11.69 -6.33 4.55
C GLN A 267 -11.26 -5.76 3.19
N GLN A 268 -11.31 -4.44 3.03
CA GLN A 268 -11.07 -3.80 1.75
C GLN A 268 -9.66 -3.23 1.65
N GLY A 269 -8.96 -3.64 0.59
CA GLY A 269 -7.61 -3.18 0.29
C GLY A 269 -7.41 -2.94 -1.21
N TRP A 270 -6.40 -2.16 -1.52
CA TRP A 270 -6.04 -1.75 -2.86
C TRP A 270 -4.54 -1.82 -3.06
N ILE A 271 -4.14 -2.28 -4.24
CA ILE A 271 -2.76 -2.26 -4.70
C ILE A 271 -2.73 -1.53 -6.03
N VAL A 272 -1.71 -0.70 -6.24
CA VAL A 272 -1.39 -0.12 -7.54
C VAL A 272 0.05 -0.41 -7.92
N GLY A 273 0.33 -0.46 -9.21
CA GLY A 273 1.64 -0.84 -9.72
C GLY A 273 1.94 -0.36 -11.12
N GLU A 274 2.91 -1.03 -11.74
CA GLU A 274 3.33 -0.77 -13.12
C GLU A 274 2.18 -0.99 -14.11
N HIS A 275 2.32 -0.37 -15.30
CA HIS A 275 1.38 -0.50 -16.41
C HIS A 275 -0.07 -0.13 -16.08
N GLY A 276 -0.27 0.69 -15.04
CA GLY A 276 -1.59 1.11 -14.59
C GLY A 276 -2.35 0.03 -13.82
N GLN A 277 -1.68 -1.00 -13.34
CA GLN A 277 -2.30 -2.08 -12.59
C GLN A 277 -3.01 -1.56 -11.34
N ILE A 278 -4.23 -2.02 -11.13
CA ILE A 278 -5.04 -1.76 -9.94
C ILE A 278 -5.62 -3.10 -9.49
N LEU A 279 -5.28 -3.53 -8.28
CA LEU A 279 -5.88 -4.72 -7.67
C LEU A 279 -6.71 -4.30 -6.47
N ARG A 280 -7.82 -4.97 -6.27
CA ARG A 280 -8.74 -4.79 -5.14
C ARG A 280 -8.94 -6.10 -4.40
N THR A 281 -9.01 -6.04 -3.09
CA THR A 281 -9.55 -7.10 -2.24
C THR A 281 -10.78 -6.62 -1.48
N THR A 282 -11.68 -7.55 -1.17
CA THR A 282 -12.86 -7.36 -0.29
C THR A 282 -12.95 -8.43 0.79
N ASP A 283 -11.88 -9.21 0.94
CA ASP A 283 -11.75 -10.33 1.87
C ASP A 283 -10.41 -10.33 2.62
N ALA A 284 -9.97 -9.15 3.03
CA ALA A 284 -8.73 -8.93 3.78
C ALA A 284 -7.45 -9.37 3.03
N GLY A 285 -7.49 -9.43 1.70
CA GLY A 285 -6.34 -9.78 0.88
C GLY A 285 -6.19 -11.29 0.60
N PHE A 286 -7.17 -12.13 0.97
CA PHE A 286 -7.15 -13.53 0.58
C PHE A 286 -7.27 -13.70 -0.93
N ASN A 287 -8.07 -12.86 -1.58
CA ASN A 287 -8.17 -12.76 -3.03
C ASN A 287 -7.97 -11.32 -3.49
N TRP A 288 -7.23 -11.17 -4.60
CA TRP A 288 -7.03 -9.89 -5.26
C TRP A 288 -7.58 -9.97 -6.68
N VAL A 289 -8.46 -9.04 -7.02
CA VAL A 289 -9.12 -8.94 -8.32
C VAL A 289 -8.63 -7.70 -9.04
N GLU A 290 -8.32 -7.83 -10.33
CA GLU A 290 -7.88 -6.71 -11.15
C GLU A 290 -9.08 -5.84 -11.54
N GLU A 291 -8.98 -4.54 -11.25
CA GLU A 291 -9.95 -3.53 -11.65
C GLU A 291 -9.54 -2.87 -12.97
N ALA A 292 -10.53 -2.43 -13.73
CA ALA A 292 -10.26 -1.75 -14.99
C ALA A 292 -9.55 -0.40 -14.76
N SER A 293 -8.40 -0.23 -15.39
CA SER A 293 -7.61 1.00 -15.32
C SER A 293 -7.76 1.82 -16.60
N PRO A 294 -8.00 3.14 -16.51
CA PRO A 294 -8.05 4.02 -17.68
C PRO A 294 -6.65 4.40 -18.20
N VAL A 295 -5.59 3.95 -17.53
CA VAL A 295 -4.20 4.29 -17.84
C VAL A 295 -3.33 3.06 -18.01
N LYS A 296 -2.24 3.22 -18.78
CA LYS A 296 -1.18 2.20 -18.91
C LYS A 296 0.16 2.66 -18.33
N ARG A 297 0.21 3.85 -17.76
CA ARG A 297 1.38 4.39 -17.06
C ARG A 297 1.43 3.85 -15.65
N SER A 298 2.63 3.69 -15.11
CA SER A 298 2.82 3.21 -13.75
C SER A 298 2.16 4.15 -12.73
N LEU A 299 1.45 3.55 -11.77
CA LEU A 299 0.85 4.24 -10.62
C LEU A 299 1.80 4.06 -9.42
N MET A 300 2.30 5.16 -8.88
CA MET A 300 3.39 5.18 -7.90
C MET A 300 2.96 5.68 -6.51
N ALA A 301 1.75 6.21 -6.40
CA ALA A 301 1.20 6.73 -5.16
C ALA A 301 -0.25 6.34 -5.02
N LEU A 302 -0.70 6.13 -3.78
CA LEU A 302 -2.06 5.70 -3.46
C LEU A 302 -2.49 6.31 -2.12
N SER A 303 -3.66 6.93 -2.07
CA SER A 303 -4.21 7.55 -0.87
C SER A 303 -5.72 7.34 -0.77
N PHE A 304 -6.16 6.86 0.39
CA PHE A 304 -7.56 6.68 0.75
C PHE A 304 -7.81 7.37 2.10
N PRO A 305 -8.32 8.60 2.14
CA PRO A 305 -8.68 9.25 3.39
C PRO A 305 -9.99 8.70 3.97
N HIS A 306 -10.77 7.99 3.14
CA HIS A 306 -12.08 7.44 3.49
C HIS A 306 -12.35 6.15 2.69
N THR A 307 -13.25 5.29 3.20
CA THR A 307 -13.61 4.01 2.56
C THR A 307 -14.31 4.16 1.20
N THR A 308 -14.85 5.35 0.90
CA THR A 308 -15.69 5.58 -0.29
C THR A 308 -14.97 6.25 -1.46
N VAL A 309 -13.76 6.78 -1.25
CA VAL A 309 -13.00 7.45 -2.30
C VAL A 309 -11.52 7.41 -2.04
N GLY A 310 -10.76 7.14 -3.08
CA GLY A 310 -9.29 7.19 -3.09
C GLY A 310 -8.75 7.80 -4.37
N TRP A 311 -7.46 8.01 -4.38
CA TRP A 311 -6.71 8.53 -5.53
C TRP A 311 -5.40 7.78 -5.69
N ALA A 312 -5.00 7.63 -6.95
CA ALA A 312 -3.65 7.19 -7.28
C ALA A 312 -2.99 8.18 -8.24
N ALA A 313 -1.66 8.27 -8.16
CA ALA A 313 -0.87 9.11 -9.02
C ALA A 313 0.36 8.38 -9.53
N GLY A 314 0.95 8.87 -10.63
CA GLY A 314 2.10 8.19 -11.23
C GLY A 314 2.79 8.98 -12.33
N GLU A 315 3.31 8.25 -13.31
CA GLU A 315 4.12 8.78 -14.40
C GLU A 315 3.38 9.82 -15.25
N GLY A 316 4.12 10.82 -15.71
CA GLY A 316 3.65 11.86 -16.65
C GLY A 316 2.46 12.64 -16.10
N GLY A 317 2.45 12.94 -14.80
CA GLY A 317 1.41 13.70 -14.14
C GLY A 317 0.06 12.98 -14.05
N THR A 318 0.05 11.66 -14.25
CA THR A 318 -1.17 10.86 -14.14
C THR A 318 -1.77 10.99 -12.74
N ILE A 319 -3.06 11.31 -12.65
CA ILE A 319 -3.87 11.21 -11.43
C ILE A 319 -5.19 10.56 -11.79
N ILE A 320 -5.63 9.61 -11.00
CA ILE A 320 -6.95 8.97 -11.10
C ILE A 320 -7.66 9.04 -9.75
N SER A 321 -8.98 9.15 -9.78
CA SER A 321 -9.83 8.91 -8.62
C SER A 321 -10.41 7.51 -8.68
N ILE A 322 -10.56 6.88 -7.51
CA ILE A 322 -11.07 5.52 -7.33
C ILE A 322 -12.27 5.60 -6.39
N SER A 323 -13.45 5.22 -6.90
CA SER A 323 -14.65 5.11 -6.07
C SER A 323 -15.00 3.63 -5.96
N PRO A 324 -14.79 2.99 -4.79
CA PRO A 324 -15.27 1.62 -4.57
C PRO A 324 -16.76 1.55 -4.83
N GLY A 325 -17.23 0.59 -5.64
CA GLY A 325 -18.64 0.41 -5.91
C GLY A 325 -19.42 0.26 -4.60
N ARG A 326 -20.62 0.79 -4.52
CA ARG A 326 -21.52 0.60 -3.36
C ARG A 326 -22.05 -0.82 -3.37
N ARG A 327 -22.06 -1.47 -2.20
CA ARG A 327 -22.80 -2.72 -1.96
C ARG A 327 -24.28 -2.45 -1.98
#